data_7a1a5be02e1fdf2b895363c56ed00a32
#
_entry.id   7a1a5be02e1fdf2b895363c56ed00a32
#
_cell.length_a   1.000
_cell.length_b   1.000
_cell.length_c   1.000
_cell.angle_alpha   90.00
_cell.angle_beta   90.00
_cell.angle_gamma   90.00
#
_symmetry.space_group_name_H-M   'P 1'
#
loop_
_entity.id
_entity.type
_entity.pdbx_description
1 polymer ?
#
loop_
_entity_poly.entity_id
_entity_poly.type
_entity_poly.pdbx_seq_one_letter_code
_entity_poly.pdbx_strand_id
1 'polypeptide(L)'
;MIKYLGGLFGVLFIAYWLLGMHFFMHNPGGAGLYLPFNAWGWVFASLAIGLGLWQVTLRQRLLFSPLQTGLWIGALLLLLPMLYPGFALKDYAIPRLLGLFAGLLFLFGLYQWRFDKAQRDRLLYLILIAIAIEALLGLVQFYLLTPGNWIGYDTKANRPYGIFQQPNVMATFMATGLALAIWLELRREGGRLLMALRYGVILSAALLLVVLQSRVGQLGGLLALFLLMPQLYRQRLLWRILGLVILAVAIGLLSQYWLAGAKRGLEIYQSGGMRSIYWPYAAKLIAQAPWSGWGYGSFESVFLHHYMADKALNPSMVQIEYNLDHPHNEFLYWAVEGGIAPMVGMVIMGGALLWRLASVRWVNAMGLLALVTPILLHTQTEYPLYHAIVLWWLLLTLIYIIDTEIEETNLASQGFSSWWDMECRPWLLLRFMAIAIPLLVVPFMLTAIHTAWVVTKYERGGYKEPTLLLDIVNPIAWLTRVEFDVNSVRLMVGLQTNNKTELEAYLEWGQAFVRHTPRANIYANMVIALKALGRTEEANAMRAEALKLYPTEPLLTGSASQAVITGVDQSGKNITKNK
;
A
#
# COMPACT_ATOMS: atom_id res chain seq x y z
N MET A 1 36.52 5.77 2.99
CA MET A 1 35.17 6.39 2.99
C MET A 1 34.14 5.50 2.33
N ILE A 2 34.31 5.01 1.08
CA ILE A 2 33.34 4.13 0.38
C ILE A 2 32.96 2.88 1.19
N LYS A 3 33.94 2.16 1.80
CA LYS A 3 33.69 0.99 2.64
C LYS A 3 32.86 1.33 3.89
N TYR A 4 33.09 2.49 4.51
CA TYR A 4 32.33 2.91 5.69
C TYR A 4 30.86 3.21 5.36
N LEU A 5 30.59 3.86 4.21
CA LEU A 5 29.22 4.10 3.75
C LEU A 5 28.49 2.79 3.45
N GLY A 6 29.16 1.81 2.82
CA GLY A 6 28.60 0.49 2.59
C GLY A 6 28.27 -0.24 3.90
N GLY A 7 29.13 -0.10 4.92
CA GLY A 7 28.86 -0.59 6.27
C GLY A 7 27.65 0.09 6.89
N LEU A 8 27.54 1.42 6.79
CA LEU A 8 26.40 2.20 7.30
C LEU A 8 25.08 1.81 6.61
N PHE A 9 25.10 1.65 5.27
CA PHE A 9 23.93 1.13 4.56
C PHE A 9 23.52 -0.26 5.04
N GLY A 10 24.51 -1.16 5.26
CA GLY A 10 24.23 -2.49 5.81
C GLY A 10 23.59 -2.44 7.20
N VAL A 11 24.09 -1.60 8.11
CA VAL A 11 23.50 -1.38 9.44
C VAL A 11 22.08 -0.82 9.31
N LEU A 12 21.86 0.16 8.46
CA LEU A 12 20.53 0.74 8.20
C LEU A 12 19.55 -0.31 7.66
N PHE A 13 20.01 -1.15 6.73
CA PHE A 13 19.19 -2.22 6.15
C PHE A 13 18.82 -3.26 7.22
N ILE A 14 19.77 -3.68 8.06
CA ILE A 14 19.51 -4.57 9.19
C ILE A 14 18.51 -3.94 10.16
N ALA A 15 18.75 -2.69 10.57
CA ALA A 15 17.88 -1.99 11.52
C ALA A 15 16.44 -1.88 11.03
N TYR A 16 16.25 -1.61 9.74
CA TYR A 16 14.90 -1.54 9.18
C TYR A 16 14.23 -2.92 9.08
N TRP A 17 14.86 -3.88 8.40
CA TRP A 17 14.24 -5.18 8.13
C TRP A 17 14.05 -6.05 9.38
N LEU A 18 14.90 -5.91 10.41
CA LEU A 18 14.77 -6.70 11.63
C LEU A 18 14.05 -5.98 12.78
N LEU A 19 13.93 -4.65 12.73
CA LEU A 19 13.32 -3.88 13.81
C LEU A 19 12.26 -2.90 13.29
N GLY A 20 12.64 -1.98 12.40
CA GLY A 20 11.79 -0.85 12.01
C GLY A 20 10.47 -1.26 11.36
N MET A 21 10.48 -2.27 10.48
CA MET A 21 9.26 -2.73 9.84
C MET A 21 8.28 -3.45 10.78
N HIS A 22 8.78 -3.96 11.93
CA HIS A 22 7.97 -4.65 12.93
C HIS A 22 7.46 -3.72 14.05
N PHE A 23 7.62 -2.41 13.88
CA PHE A 23 7.21 -1.43 14.87
C PHE A 23 5.68 -1.40 15.02
N PHE A 24 5.20 -1.72 16.21
CA PHE A 24 3.79 -1.66 16.55
C PHE A 24 3.50 -0.48 17.49
N MET A 25 2.48 0.28 17.14
CA MET A 25 1.84 1.28 18.00
C MET A 25 0.33 1.22 17.74
N HIS A 26 -0.46 1.33 18.78
CA HIS A 26 -1.91 1.41 18.63
C HIS A 26 -2.29 2.57 17.72
N ASN A 27 -3.19 2.31 16.81
CA ASN A 27 -3.67 3.25 15.81
C ASN A 27 -5.13 2.92 15.47
N PRO A 28 -5.83 3.81 14.75
CA PRO A 28 -7.22 3.57 14.37
C PRO A 28 -7.38 2.66 13.13
N GLY A 29 -6.28 2.14 12.59
CA GLY A 29 -6.28 1.40 11.33
C GLY A 29 -6.24 2.31 10.11
N GLY A 30 -6.32 1.72 8.93
CA GLY A 30 -6.26 2.41 7.64
C GLY A 30 -5.09 1.97 6.78
N ALA A 31 -4.52 2.87 5.99
CA ALA A 31 -3.41 2.63 5.08
C ALA A 31 -2.36 3.75 5.14
N GLY A 32 -1.21 3.54 4.54
CA GLY A 32 -0.17 4.56 4.46
C GLY A 32 0.31 5.02 5.84
N LEU A 33 0.44 6.33 6.05
CA LEU A 33 0.94 6.90 7.31
C LEU A 33 0.01 6.70 8.51
N TYR A 34 -1.24 6.26 8.31
CA TYR A 34 -2.12 5.86 9.42
C TYR A 34 -1.62 4.59 10.14
N LEU A 35 -0.72 3.83 9.50
CA LEU A 35 -0.03 2.70 10.09
C LEU A 35 1.40 3.11 10.46
N PRO A 36 1.73 3.23 11.75
CA PRO A 36 2.99 3.85 12.23
C PRO A 36 4.27 3.18 11.71
N PHE A 37 4.25 1.88 11.43
CA PHE A 37 5.40 1.18 10.85
C PHE A 37 5.80 1.72 9.46
N ASN A 38 4.85 2.30 8.71
CA ASN A 38 5.14 2.89 7.40
C ASN A 38 6.03 4.15 7.52
N ALA A 39 5.90 4.92 8.59
CA ALA A 39 6.76 6.06 8.83
C ALA A 39 8.23 5.64 8.97
N TRP A 40 8.51 4.52 9.65
CA TRP A 40 9.85 3.95 9.72
C TRP A 40 10.37 3.51 8.35
N GLY A 41 9.50 2.99 7.50
CA GLY A 41 9.85 2.66 6.11
C GLY A 41 10.32 3.89 5.32
N TRP A 42 9.68 5.05 5.51
CA TRP A 42 10.09 6.30 4.88
C TRP A 42 11.38 6.86 5.48
N VAL A 43 11.58 6.76 6.80
CA VAL A 43 12.87 7.10 7.46
C VAL A 43 14.00 6.27 6.83
N PHE A 44 13.83 4.96 6.77
CA PHE A 44 14.79 4.06 6.13
C PHE A 44 15.09 4.47 4.68
N ALA A 45 14.06 4.64 3.87
CA ALA A 45 14.23 4.96 2.47
C ALA A 45 14.95 6.30 2.25
N SER A 46 14.58 7.33 3.00
CA SER A 46 15.22 8.65 2.88
C SER A 46 16.72 8.59 3.19
N LEU A 47 17.10 7.87 4.25
CA LEU A 47 18.49 7.64 4.61
C LEU A 47 19.21 6.79 3.55
N ALA A 48 18.57 5.72 3.05
CA ALA A 48 19.13 4.87 2.00
C ALA A 48 19.34 5.63 0.68
N ILE A 49 18.38 6.48 0.29
CA ILE A 49 18.50 7.40 -0.86
C ILE A 49 19.67 8.36 -0.64
N GLY A 50 19.72 9.01 0.51
CA GLY A 50 20.81 9.93 0.86
C GLY A 50 22.19 9.27 0.74
N LEU A 51 22.36 8.09 1.32
CA LEU A 51 23.60 7.31 1.22
C LEU A 51 23.93 6.91 -0.22
N GLY A 52 22.93 6.48 -1.00
CA GLY A 52 23.09 6.12 -2.41
C GLY A 52 23.54 7.29 -3.28
N LEU A 53 22.88 8.44 -3.13
CA LEU A 53 23.28 9.69 -3.82
C LEU A 53 24.69 10.15 -3.40
N TRP A 54 25.02 10.07 -2.13
CA TRP A 54 26.36 10.39 -1.65
C TRP A 54 27.42 9.48 -2.24
N GLN A 55 27.12 8.18 -2.42
CA GLN A 55 27.99 7.21 -3.05
C GLN A 55 28.37 7.59 -4.49
N VAL A 56 27.41 8.11 -5.28
CA VAL A 56 27.67 8.65 -6.63
C VAL A 56 28.74 9.75 -6.58
N THR A 57 28.63 10.66 -5.61
CA THR A 57 29.55 11.81 -5.51
C THR A 57 30.98 11.41 -5.15
N LEU A 58 31.14 10.29 -4.44
CA LEU A 58 32.46 9.75 -4.10
C LEU A 58 33.11 9.01 -5.26
N ARG A 59 32.29 8.31 -6.04
CA ARG A 59 32.77 7.59 -7.23
C ARG A 59 32.91 8.49 -8.45
N GLN A 60 32.24 9.65 -8.46
CA GLN A 60 32.07 10.55 -9.60
C GLN A 60 31.55 9.84 -10.85
N ARG A 61 30.88 8.73 -10.66
CA ARG A 61 30.28 7.88 -11.69
C ARG A 61 28.91 7.42 -11.24
N LEU A 62 27.96 7.37 -12.15
CA LEU A 62 26.64 6.82 -11.92
C LEU A 62 26.43 5.58 -12.80
N LEU A 63 25.78 4.60 -12.19
CA LEU A 63 25.39 3.36 -12.85
C LEU A 63 23.89 3.40 -13.15
N PHE A 64 23.54 3.14 -14.40
CA PHE A 64 22.15 3.17 -14.85
C PHE A 64 21.86 1.97 -15.75
N SER A 65 20.70 1.34 -15.58
CA SER A 65 20.32 0.20 -16.40
C SER A 65 19.20 0.54 -17.38
N PRO A 66 19.06 -0.24 -18.48
CA PRO A 66 17.92 -0.09 -19.39
C PRO A 66 16.56 -0.26 -18.70
N LEU A 67 16.48 -1.14 -17.70
CA LEU A 67 15.25 -1.30 -16.89
C LEU A 67 14.91 -0.01 -16.15
N GLN A 68 15.87 0.61 -15.47
CA GLN A 68 15.65 1.90 -14.81
C GLN A 68 15.13 2.95 -15.80
N THR A 69 15.67 3.01 -17.03
CA THR A 69 15.21 3.95 -18.06
C THR A 69 13.72 3.78 -18.34
N GLY A 70 13.27 2.54 -18.55
CA GLY A 70 11.84 2.26 -18.75
C GLY A 70 10.97 2.64 -17.56
N LEU A 71 11.44 2.38 -16.33
CA LEU A 71 10.74 2.75 -15.11
C LEU A 71 10.64 4.28 -14.94
N TRP A 72 11.72 5.03 -15.22
CA TRP A 72 11.70 6.50 -15.16
C TRP A 72 10.81 7.11 -16.24
N ILE A 73 10.86 6.61 -17.48
CA ILE A 73 9.97 7.08 -18.57
C ILE A 73 8.51 6.85 -18.17
N GLY A 74 8.20 5.65 -17.67
CA GLY A 74 6.87 5.34 -17.20
C GLY A 74 6.41 6.28 -16.08
N ALA A 75 7.25 6.54 -15.07
CA ALA A 75 6.92 7.45 -13.97
C ALA A 75 6.69 8.90 -14.44
N LEU A 76 7.46 9.38 -15.41
CA LEU A 76 7.24 10.71 -16.00
C LEU A 76 5.89 10.79 -16.72
N LEU A 77 5.44 9.71 -17.37
CA LEU A 77 4.09 9.65 -17.95
C LEU A 77 2.99 9.60 -16.86
N LEU A 78 3.25 8.97 -15.71
CA LEU A 78 2.34 9.04 -14.57
C LEU A 78 2.31 10.44 -13.92
N LEU A 79 3.37 11.22 -14.05
CA LEU A 79 3.41 12.61 -13.57
C LEU A 79 2.67 13.58 -14.53
N LEU A 80 2.60 13.27 -15.82
CA LEU A 80 2.09 14.18 -16.84
C LEU A 80 0.70 14.75 -16.56
N PRO A 81 -0.30 13.98 -16.03
CA PRO A 81 -1.63 14.53 -15.71
C PRO A 81 -1.64 15.66 -14.67
N MET A 82 -0.59 15.81 -13.85
CA MET A 82 -0.45 16.96 -12.95
C MET A 82 -0.39 18.31 -13.71
N LEU A 83 0.03 18.27 -14.97
CA LEU A 83 0.14 19.45 -15.85
C LEU A 83 -1.15 19.76 -16.61
N TYR A 84 -2.15 18.87 -16.57
CA TYR A 84 -3.40 19.09 -17.27
C TYR A 84 -4.18 20.27 -16.64
N PRO A 85 -4.72 21.18 -17.45
CA PRO A 85 -5.49 22.31 -16.95
C PRO A 85 -6.88 21.88 -16.46
N GLY A 86 -7.46 22.64 -15.55
CA GLY A 86 -8.87 22.51 -15.15
C GLY A 86 -9.19 21.49 -14.06
N PHE A 87 -8.22 20.71 -13.59
CA PHE A 87 -8.43 19.74 -12.51
C PHE A 87 -8.10 20.34 -11.13
N ALA A 88 -9.12 20.56 -10.31
CA ALA A 88 -8.99 21.20 -9.01
C ALA A 88 -8.46 20.29 -7.89
N LEU A 89 -8.57 18.96 -8.05
CA LEU A 89 -8.25 17.98 -7.00
C LEU A 89 -6.88 17.30 -7.16
N LYS A 90 -6.08 17.71 -8.14
CA LYS A 90 -4.82 17.04 -8.48
C LYS A 90 -3.80 16.99 -7.33
N ASP A 91 -3.89 17.91 -6.37
CA ASP A 91 -2.97 17.96 -5.23
C ASP A 91 -3.12 16.72 -4.31
N TYR A 92 -4.28 16.07 -4.30
CA TYR A 92 -4.48 14.81 -3.59
C TYR A 92 -3.66 13.64 -4.15
N ALA A 93 -3.14 13.76 -5.39
CA ALA A 93 -2.23 12.76 -5.96
C ALA A 93 -0.74 12.97 -5.56
N ILE A 94 -0.38 14.11 -4.97
CA ILE A 94 1.01 14.43 -4.59
C ILE A 94 1.64 13.34 -3.73
N PRO A 95 0.99 12.81 -2.66
CA PRO A 95 1.60 11.78 -1.82
C PRO A 95 1.97 10.50 -2.60
N ARG A 96 1.10 10.04 -3.52
CA ARG A 96 1.38 8.82 -4.31
C ARG A 96 2.48 9.06 -5.35
N LEU A 97 2.54 10.24 -5.96
CA LEU A 97 3.61 10.61 -6.88
C LEU A 97 4.95 10.74 -6.14
N LEU A 98 4.99 11.39 -4.98
CA LEU A 98 6.17 11.44 -4.13
C LEU A 98 6.64 10.03 -3.76
N GLY A 99 5.72 9.13 -3.42
CA GLY A 99 6.01 7.72 -3.14
C GLY A 99 6.62 7.00 -4.33
N LEU A 100 6.09 7.22 -5.52
CA LEU A 100 6.62 6.65 -6.77
C LEU A 100 8.05 7.11 -7.04
N PHE A 101 8.28 8.44 -7.05
CA PHE A 101 9.60 9.00 -7.34
C PHE A 101 10.63 8.70 -6.25
N ALA A 102 10.24 8.73 -4.98
CA ALA A 102 11.11 8.31 -3.88
C ALA A 102 11.51 6.83 -4.01
N GLY A 103 10.57 5.96 -4.43
CA GLY A 103 10.89 4.57 -4.73
C GLY A 103 11.90 4.42 -5.88
N LEU A 104 11.74 5.17 -6.96
CA LEU A 104 12.71 5.15 -8.06
C LEU A 104 14.08 5.70 -7.66
N LEU A 105 14.14 6.71 -6.79
CA LEU A 105 15.39 7.20 -6.20
C LEU A 105 16.03 6.15 -5.27
N PHE A 106 15.23 5.42 -4.49
CA PHE A 106 15.72 4.30 -3.68
C PHE A 106 16.31 3.20 -4.57
N LEU A 107 15.59 2.80 -5.62
CA LEU A 107 16.07 1.84 -6.60
C LEU A 107 17.36 2.32 -7.26
N PHE A 108 17.40 3.56 -7.73
CA PHE A 108 18.61 4.18 -8.26
C PHE A 108 19.78 4.10 -7.28
N GLY A 109 19.53 4.41 -6.00
CA GLY A 109 20.52 4.28 -4.92
C GLY A 109 21.09 2.86 -4.79
N LEU A 110 20.24 1.82 -4.89
CA LEU A 110 20.67 0.43 -4.81
C LEU A 110 21.72 0.08 -5.89
N TYR A 111 21.55 0.56 -7.13
CA TYR A 111 22.54 0.33 -8.20
C TYR A 111 23.90 0.98 -7.91
N GLN A 112 23.93 2.09 -7.21
CA GLN A 112 25.18 2.81 -6.95
C GLN A 112 26.12 2.07 -5.99
N TRP A 113 25.56 1.14 -5.18
CA TRP A 113 26.36 0.29 -4.30
C TRP A 113 27.19 -0.74 -5.04
N ARG A 114 26.74 -1.21 -6.22
CA ARG A 114 27.40 -2.25 -7.03
C ARG A 114 27.71 -3.48 -6.18
N PHE A 115 26.70 -3.97 -5.46
CA PHE A 115 26.81 -5.12 -4.58
C PHE A 115 27.31 -6.35 -5.35
N ASP A 116 28.31 -7.02 -4.82
CA ASP A 116 28.70 -8.35 -5.26
C ASP A 116 27.63 -9.39 -4.89
N LYS A 117 27.78 -10.60 -5.44
CA LYS A 117 26.82 -11.71 -5.21
C LYS A 117 26.62 -12.00 -3.73
N ALA A 118 27.72 -12.07 -2.94
CA ALA A 118 27.64 -12.38 -1.52
C ALA A 118 26.93 -11.27 -0.71
N GLN A 119 27.06 -10.02 -1.14
CA GLN A 119 26.36 -8.89 -0.52
C GLN A 119 24.86 -8.93 -0.86
N ARG A 120 24.50 -9.20 -2.12
CA ARG A 120 23.09 -9.36 -2.52
C ARG A 120 22.42 -10.51 -1.79
N ASP A 121 23.11 -11.66 -1.66
CA ASP A 121 22.59 -12.79 -0.92
C ASP A 121 22.36 -12.46 0.56
N ARG A 122 23.26 -11.69 1.18
CA ARG A 122 23.05 -11.19 2.57
C ARG A 122 21.80 -10.31 2.67
N LEU A 123 21.55 -9.40 1.72
CA LEU A 123 20.33 -8.59 1.71
C LEU A 123 19.09 -9.46 1.62
N LEU A 124 19.10 -10.46 0.74
CA LEU A 124 17.97 -11.40 0.57
C LEU A 124 17.72 -12.26 1.81
N TYR A 125 18.78 -12.73 2.48
CA TYR A 125 18.63 -13.46 3.73
C TYR A 125 18.12 -12.59 4.88
N LEU A 126 18.49 -11.31 4.95
CA LEU A 126 17.90 -10.36 5.92
C LEU A 126 16.40 -10.16 5.69
N ILE A 127 16.01 -10.01 4.43
CA ILE A 127 14.58 -9.97 4.06
C ILE A 127 13.88 -11.29 4.44
N LEU A 128 14.50 -12.43 4.19
CA LEU A 128 13.93 -13.73 4.54
C LEU A 128 13.76 -13.90 6.06
N ILE A 129 14.70 -13.37 6.87
CA ILE A 129 14.56 -13.35 8.33
C ILE A 129 13.38 -12.45 8.75
N ALA A 130 13.23 -11.27 8.14
CA ALA A 130 12.10 -10.40 8.41
C ALA A 130 10.76 -11.08 8.08
N ILE A 131 10.70 -11.82 6.97
CA ILE A 131 9.53 -12.64 6.59
C ILE A 131 9.28 -13.73 7.63
N ALA A 132 10.34 -14.38 8.15
CA ALA A 132 10.20 -15.39 9.20
C ALA A 132 9.66 -14.81 10.50
N ILE A 133 10.08 -13.59 10.89
CA ILE A 133 9.56 -12.87 12.06
C ILE A 133 8.07 -12.58 11.89
N GLU A 134 7.66 -12.06 10.73
CA GLU A 134 6.23 -11.83 10.44
C GLU A 134 5.42 -13.13 10.37
N ALA A 135 6.00 -14.19 9.80
CA ALA A 135 5.37 -15.50 9.82
C ALA A 135 5.15 -15.99 11.25
N LEU A 136 6.15 -15.84 12.13
CA LEU A 136 6.02 -16.18 13.54
C LEU A 136 4.92 -15.33 14.22
N LEU A 137 4.89 -14.02 13.98
CA LEU A 137 3.83 -13.15 14.49
C LEU A 137 2.44 -13.60 14.01
N GLY A 138 2.30 -13.95 12.72
CA GLY A 138 1.05 -14.48 12.17
C GLY A 138 0.62 -15.80 12.83
N LEU A 139 1.57 -16.71 13.12
CA LEU A 139 1.29 -17.94 13.85
C LEU A 139 0.89 -17.66 15.32
N VAL A 140 1.56 -16.72 15.98
CA VAL A 140 1.17 -16.27 17.34
C VAL A 140 -0.24 -15.69 17.32
N GLN A 141 -0.57 -14.84 16.35
CA GLN A 141 -1.92 -14.28 16.20
C GLN A 141 -2.96 -15.39 16.06
N PHE A 142 -2.69 -16.41 15.24
CA PHE A 142 -3.66 -17.47 14.95
C PHE A 142 -3.83 -18.47 16.07
N TYR A 143 -2.73 -18.91 16.70
CA TYR A 143 -2.76 -20.03 17.66
C TYR A 143 -2.77 -19.61 19.13
N LEU A 144 -2.20 -18.44 19.48
CA LEU A 144 -1.89 -18.10 20.86
C LEU A 144 -2.66 -16.90 21.42
N LEU A 145 -3.12 -15.97 20.56
CA LEU A 145 -3.82 -14.79 21.07
C LEU A 145 -5.26 -15.13 21.48
N THR A 146 -5.68 -14.53 22.59
CA THR A 146 -7.04 -14.65 23.17
C THR A 146 -7.80 -13.33 23.04
N PRO A 147 -9.15 -13.34 23.21
CA PRO A 147 -9.94 -12.11 23.24
C PRO A 147 -9.40 -11.10 24.24
N GLY A 148 -9.37 -9.82 23.88
CA GLY A 148 -8.84 -8.75 24.72
C GLY A 148 -7.30 -8.63 24.72
N ASN A 149 -6.62 -9.29 23.76
CA ASN A 149 -5.17 -9.19 23.62
C ASN A 149 -4.69 -7.75 23.39
N TRP A 150 -3.44 -7.47 23.80
CA TRP A 150 -2.86 -6.14 23.79
C TRP A 150 -2.67 -5.54 22.36
N ILE A 151 -2.56 -6.39 21.33
CA ILE A 151 -2.43 -5.93 19.93
C ILE A 151 -3.79 -5.43 19.40
N GLY A 152 -4.91 -5.89 19.99
CA GLY A 152 -6.26 -5.63 19.48
C GLY A 152 -6.62 -6.53 18.29
N TYR A 153 -5.96 -7.70 18.19
CA TYR A 153 -6.27 -8.69 17.16
C TYR A 153 -7.65 -9.34 17.39
N ASP A 154 -8.47 -9.37 16.33
CA ASP A 154 -9.79 -9.99 16.36
C ASP A 154 -9.68 -11.53 16.27
N THR A 155 -9.74 -12.16 17.44
CA THR A 155 -9.70 -13.62 17.55
C THR A 155 -11.01 -14.30 17.13
N LYS A 156 -12.13 -13.55 16.97
CA LYS A 156 -13.38 -14.12 16.46
C LYS A 156 -13.31 -14.36 14.96
N ALA A 157 -12.78 -13.39 14.21
CA ALA A 157 -12.50 -13.57 12.79
C ALA A 157 -11.31 -14.51 12.58
N ASN A 158 -10.37 -14.52 13.48
CA ASN A 158 -9.15 -15.31 13.53
C ASN A 158 -8.42 -15.41 12.17
N ARG A 159 -8.21 -14.24 11.53
CA ARG A 159 -7.47 -14.07 10.30
C ARG A 159 -6.20 -13.26 10.59
N PRO A 160 -5.02 -13.90 10.68
CA PRO A 160 -3.77 -13.21 10.96
C PRO A 160 -3.49 -12.07 9.97
N TYR A 161 -2.84 -11.03 10.41
CA TYR A 161 -2.46 -9.91 9.55
C TYR A 161 -1.04 -9.39 9.83
N GLY A 162 -0.30 -10.03 10.75
CA GLY A 162 1.04 -9.59 11.14
C GLY A 162 1.03 -8.16 11.68
N ILE A 163 2.06 -7.40 11.32
CA ILE A 163 2.12 -5.96 11.60
C ILE A 163 1.21 -5.14 10.67
N PHE A 164 0.84 -5.68 9.52
CA PHE A 164 0.18 -4.95 8.43
C PHE A 164 -1.28 -4.58 8.71
N GLN A 165 -1.93 -5.20 9.70
CA GLN A 165 -3.34 -5.02 10.06
C GLN A 165 -4.32 -5.30 8.87
N GLN A 166 -3.81 -5.95 7.82
CA GLN A 166 -4.57 -6.31 6.62
C GLN A 166 -4.15 -7.70 6.13
N PRO A 167 -5.06 -8.71 6.20
CA PRO A 167 -4.73 -10.10 5.85
C PRO A 167 -4.24 -10.31 4.41
N ASN A 168 -4.72 -9.52 3.42
CA ASN A 168 -4.29 -9.66 2.03
C ASN A 168 -2.85 -9.17 1.84
N VAL A 169 -2.44 -8.10 2.54
CA VAL A 169 -1.05 -7.61 2.54
C VAL A 169 -0.12 -8.63 3.18
N MET A 170 -0.50 -9.18 4.34
CA MET A 170 0.25 -10.26 4.99
C MET A 170 0.38 -11.48 4.07
N ALA A 171 -0.70 -11.89 3.40
CA ALA A 171 -0.68 -13.02 2.48
C ALA A 171 0.25 -12.79 1.29
N THR A 172 0.30 -11.58 0.74
CA THR A 172 1.23 -11.23 -0.34
C THR A 172 2.68 -11.25 0.15
N PHE A 173 2.93 -10.76 1.37
CA PHE A 173 4.26 -10.82 1.97
C PHE A 173 4.71 -12.27 2.18
N MET A 174 3.82 -13.15 2.65
CA MET A 174 4.07 -14.59 2.79
C MET A 174 4.28 -15.27 1.43
N ALA A 175 3.47 -14.97 0.41
CA ALA A 175 3.62 -15.54 -0.93
C ALA A 175 4.96 -15.14 -1.57
N THR A 176 5.39 -13.88 -1.38
CA THR A 176 6.71 -13.40 -1.83
C THR A 176 7.83 -14.09 -1.03
N GLY A 177 7.64 -14.30 0.26
CA GLY A 177 8.56 -15.05 1.12
C GLY A 177 8.71 -16.51 0.70
N LEU A 178 7.62 -17.16 0.34
CA LEU A 178 7.62 -18.52 -0.21
C LEU A 178 8.45 -18.59 -1.50
N ALA A 179 8.20 -17.66 -2.44
CA ALA A 179 8.95 -17.58 -3.69
C ALA A 179 10.45 -17.35 -3.44
N LEU A 180 10.79 -16.39 -2.57
CA LEU A 180 12.17 -16.06 -2.22
C LEU A 180 12.89 -17.22 -1.53
N ALA A 181 12.24 -17.91 -0.58
CA ALA A 181 12.83 -19.05 0.11
C ALA A 181 13.14 -20.22 -0.85
N ILE A 182 12.21 -20.51 -1.78
CA ILE A 182 12.40 -21.53 -2.81
C ILE A 182 13.51 -21.12 -3.78
N TRP A 183 13.54 -19.87 -4.22
CA TRP A 183 14.57 -19.36 -5.13
C TRP A 183 15.98 -19.41 -4.49
N LEU A 184 16.10 -19.08 -3.20
CA LEU A 184 17.35 -19.20 -2.44
C LEU A 184 17.74 -20.68 -2.23
N GLU A 185 16.79 -21.60 -2.07
CA GLU A 185 17.09 -23.05 -2.00
C GLU A 185 17.63 -23.59 -3.33
N LEU A 186 17.15 -23.07 -4.46
CA LEU A 186 17.69 -23.43 -5.78
C LEU A 186 19.16 -23.04 -5.95
N ARG A 187 19.63 -22.00 -5.25
CA ARG A 187 21.05 -21.59 -5.27
C ARG A 187 21.94 -22.50 -4.39
N ARG A 188 21.36 -23.26 -3.47
CA ARG A 188 22.03 -24.18 -2.54
C ARG A 188 23.19 -23.57 -1.75
N GLU A 189 23.13 -22.29 -1.47
CA GLU A 189 24.16 -21.57 -0.76
C GLU A 189 23.93 -21.56 0.77
N GLY A 190 25.02 -21.57 1.54
CA GLY A 190 25.02 -21.46 2.98
C GLY A 190 24.90 -22.78 3.75
N GLY A 191 25.18 -22.69 5.06
CA GLY A 191 25.18 -23.82 5.97
C GLY A 191 23.79 -24.28 6.42
N ARG A 192 23.76 -25.25 7.36
CA ARG A 192 22.53 -25.87 7.88
C ARG A 192 21.52 -24.85 8.44
N LEU A 193 22.00 -23.77 9.06
CA LEU A 193 21.12 -22.74 9.64
C LEU A 193 20.33 -21.98 8.56
N LEU A 194 20.98 -21.57 7.46
CA LEU A 194 20.32 -20.91 6.35
C LEU A 194 19.36 -21.87 5.60
N MET A 195 19.73 -23.14 5.51
CA MET A 195 18.83 -24.16 5.01
C MET A 195 17.59 -24.28 5.91
N ALA A 196 17.75 -24.37 7.22
CA ALA A 196 16.64 -24.45 8.17
C ALA A 196 15.72 -23.21 8.07
N LEU A 197 16.29 -22.01 7.89
CA LEU A 197 15.53 -20.77 7.68
C LEU A 197 14.69 -20.87 6.40
N ARG A 198 15.26 -21.29 5.25
CA ARG A 198 14.52 -21.43 3.99
C ARG A 198 13.35 -22.41 4.13
N TYR A 199 13.59 -23.59 4.70
CA TYR A 199 12.54 -24.59 4.91
C TYR A 199 11.50 -24.15 5.93
N GLY A 200 11.91 -23.46 7.00
CA GLY A 200 11.01 -22.86 7.98
C GLY A 200 10.07 -21.83 7.35
N VAL A 201 10.60 -20.95 6.48
CA VAL A 201 9.77 -19.96 5.76
C VAL A 201 8.85 -20.65 4.74
N ILE A 202 9.33 -21.66 3.97
CA ILE A 202 8.47 -22.40 3.04
C ILE A 202 7.27 -23.01 3.80
N LEU A 203 7.53 -23.68 4.94
CA LEU A 203 6.49 -24.32 5.74
C LEU A 203 5.52 -23.30 6.33
N SER A 204 6.03 -22.28 7.04
CA SER A 204 5.20 -21.27 7.73
C SER A 204 4.42 -20.38 6.77
N ALA A 205 5.04 -19.95 5.66
CA ALA A 205 4.37 -19.14 4.65
C ALA A 205 3.26 -19.91 3.94
N ALA A 206 3.50 -21.15 3.51
CA ALA A 206 2.47 -21.98 2.88
C ALA A 206 1.30 -22.27 3.83
N LEU A 207 1.56 -22.56 5.12
CA LEU A 207 0.53 -22.72 6.15
C LEU A 207 -0.28 -21.42 6.33
N LEU A 208 0.40 -20.30 6.48
CA LEU A 208 -0.25 -18.99 6.66
C LEU A 208 -1.09 -18.60 5.45
N LEU A 209 -0.69 -18.89 4.23
CA LEU A 209 -1.51 -18.65 3.04
C LEU A 209 -2.86 -19.34 3.10
N VAL A 210 -2.95 -20.51 3.77
CA VAL A 210 -4.23 -21.19 4.01
C VAL A 210 -5.05 -20.46 5.06
N VAL A 211 -4.48 -20.22 6.25
CA VAL A 211 -5.25 -19.64 7.37
C VAL A 211 -5.61 -18.17 7.19
N LEU A 212 -4.87 -17.43 6.38
CA LEU A 212 -5.17 -16.05 5.99
C LEU A 212 -6.43 -15.92 5.13
N GLN A 213 -6.85 -16.99 4.45
CA GLN A 213 -8.03 -16.99 3.57
C GLN A 213 -8.03 -15.82 2.56
N SER A 214 -6.86 -15.53 1.99
CA SER A 214 -6.66 -14.46 1.02
C SER A 214 -6.52 -15.03 -0.39
N ARG A 215 -7.52 -14.81 -1.25
CA ARG A 215 -7.49 -15.28 -2.64
C ARG A 215 -6.27 -14.80 -3.41
N VAL A 216 -5.92 -13.52 -3.27
CA VAL A 216 -4.78 -12.94 -3.97
C VAL A 216 -3.45 -13.51 -3.49
N GLY A 217 -3.29 -13.71 -2.18
CA GLY A 217 -2.08 -14.32 -1.63
C GLY A 217 -1.93 -15.78 -2.06
N GLN A 218 -3.02 -16.56 -2.01
CA GLN A 218 -3.04 -17.96 -2.46
C GLN A 218 -2.70 -18.07 -3.95
N LEU A 219 -3.36 -17.26 -4.80
CA LEU A 219 -3.08 -17.25 -6.24
C LEU A 219 -1.65 -16.79 -6.53
N GLY A 220 -1.17 -15.75 -5.82
CA GLY A 220 0.21 -15.27 -5.95
C GLY A 220 1.25 -16.34 -5.58
N GLY A 221 1.02 -17.05 -4.46
CA GLY A 221 1.88 -18.17 -4.05
C GLY A 221 1.86 -19.35 -5.02
N LEU A 222 0.68 -19.72 -5.52
CA LEU A 222 0.53 -20.79 -6.53
C LEU A 222 1.22 -20.42 -7.84
N LEU A 223 1.04 -19.21 -8.34
CA LEU A 223 1.70 -18.75 -9.58
C LEU A 223 3.21 -18.67 -9.41
N ALA A 224 3.70 -18.16 -8.27
CA ALA A 224 5.13 -18.14 -8.00
C ALA A 224 5.72 -19.55 -7.94
N LEU A 225 5.05 -20.50 -7.28
CA LEU A 225 5.45 -21.90 -7.26
C LEU A 225 5.46 -22.51 -8.67
N PHE A 226 4.41 -22.25 -9.46
CA PHE A 226 4.33 -22.72 -10.86
C PHE A 226 5.50 -22.20 -11.71
N LEU A 227 5.83 -20.91 -11.59
CA LEU A 227 6.95 -20.28 -12.29
C LEU A 227 8.32 -20.86 -11.88
N LEU A 228 8.45 -21.36 -10.65
CA LEU A 228 9.68 -22.00 -10.14
C LEU A 228 9.77 -23.49 -10.49
N MET A 229 8.68 -24.17 -10.89
CA MET A 229 8.67 -25.61 -11.17
C MET A 229 9.73 -26.06 -12.18
N PRO A 230 9.99 -25.36 -13.31
CA PRO A 230 11.00 -25.82 -14.26
C PRO A 230 12.42 -25.86 -13.67
N GLN A 231 12.76 -24.92 -12.80
CA GLN A 231 14.05 -24.91 -12.09
C GLN A 231 14.11 -26.02 -11.03
N LEU A 232 13.04 -26.17 -10.24
CA LEU A 232 12.92 -27.21 -9.23
C LEU A 232 13.04 -28.62 -9.84
N TYR A 233 12.40 -28.85 -10.98
CA TYR A 233 12.48 -30.14 -11.71
C TYR A 233 13.91 -30.41 -12.17
N ARG A 234 14.57 -29.46 -12.81
CA ARG A 234 15.96 -29.57 -13.28
C ARG A 234 16.94 -29.90 -12.15
N GLN A 235 16.73 -29.28 -10.96
CA GLN A 235 17.60 -29.52 -9.79
C GLN A 235 17.19 -30.70 -8.91
N ARG A 236 16.16 -31.44 -9.31
CA ARG A 236 15.61 -32.60 -8.58
C ARG A 236 15.08 -32.24 -7.18
N LEU A 237 14.62 -30.99 -6.99
CA LEU A 237 14.06 -30.50 -5.74
C LEU A 237 12.51 -30.46 -5.75
N LEU A 238 11.88 -30.68 -6.91
CA LEU A 238 10.43 -30.48 -7.10
C LEU A 238 9.60 -31.24 -6.06
N TRP A 239 9.80 -32.57 -5.96
CA TRP A 239 9.00 -33.39 -5.05
C TRP A 239 9.23 -33.08 -3.57
N ARG A 240 10.46 -32.67 -3.22
CA ARG A 240 10.78 -32.25 -1.85
C ARG A 240 10.06 -30.97 -1.48
N ILE A 241 10.07 -29.97 -2.34
CA ILE A 241 9.39 -28.68 -2.09
C ILE A 241 7.87 -28.86 -2.13
N LEU A 242 7.34 -29.60 -3.11
CA LEU A 242 5.90 -29.90 -3.16
C LEU A 242 5.43 -30.66 -1.92
N GLY A 243 6.19 -31.65 -1.45
CA GLY A 243 5.88 -32.40 -0.23
C GLY A 243 5.78 -31.48 1.00
N LEU A 244 6.71 -30.53 1.15
CA LEU A 244 6.66 -29.53 2.22
C LEU A 244 5.46 -28.59 2.11
N VAL A 245 5.18 -28.09 0.90
CA VAL A 245 4.02 -27.21 0.67
C VAL A 245 2.72 -27.96 0.94
N ILE A 246 2.59 -29.21 0.47
CA ILE A 246 1.40 -30.06 0.72
C ILE A 246 1.24 -30.31 2.23
N LEU A 247 2.33 -30.62 2.94
CA LEU A 247 2.31 -30.79 4.39
C LEU A 247 1.82 -29.51 5.09
N ALA A 248 2.37 -28.37 4.71
CA ALA A 248 1.99 -27.07 5.27
C ALA A 248 0.51 -26.73 5.01
N VAL A 249 0.04 -27.00 3.78
CA VAL A 249 -1.38 -26.83 3.41
C VAL A 249 -2.27 -27.75 4.22
N ALA A 250 -1.90 -29.02 4.38
CA ALA A 250 -2.66 -29.99 5.19
C ALA A 250 -2.76 -29.53 6.66
N ILE A 251 -1.64 -29.09 7.26
CA ILE A 251 -1.64 -28.54 8.62
C ILE A 251 -2.53 -27.28 8.68
N GLY A 252 -2.44 -26.38 7.70
CA GLY A 252 -3.26 -25.18 7.65
C GLY A 252 -4.76 -25.47 7.54
N LEU A 253 -5.16 -26.44 6.73
CA LEU A 253 -6.57 -26.87 6.59
C LEU A 253 -7.08 -27.53 7.87
N LEU A 254 -6.30 -28.38 8.52
CA LEU A 254 -6.64 -28.96 9.80
C LEU A 254 -6.78 -27.88 10.88
N SER A 255 -5.86 -26.93 10.91
CA SER A 255 -5.92 -25.80 11.85
C SER A 255 -7.16 -24.93 11.64
N GLN A 256 -7.52 -24.65 10.38
CA GLN A 256 -8.78 -23.96 10.08
C GLN A 256 -10.01 -24.75 10.52
N TYR A 257 -9.99 -26.04 10.34
CA TYR A 257 -11.10 -26.90 10.74
C TYR A 257 -11.36 -26.85 12.25
N TRP A 258 -10.29 -26.86 13.07
CA TRP A 258 -10.39 -26.92 14.53
C TRP A 258 -10.41 -25.56 15.21
N LEU A 259 -9.72 -24.54 14.69
CA LEU A 259 -9.42 -23.29 15.39
C LEU A 259 -9.99 -22.05 14.69
N ALA A 260 -10.45 -22.16 13.44
CA ALA A 260 -10.95 -20.98 12.75
C ALA A 260 -12.27 -20.49 13.37
N GLY A 261 -12.34 -19.19 13.56
CA GLY A 261 -13.57 -18.48 13.89
C GLY A 261 -14.56 -18.48 12.71
N ALA A 262 -15.03 -17.32 12.29
CA ALA A 262 -15.94 -17.21 11.14
C ALA A 262 -15.29 -17.75 9.86
N LYS A 263 -15.68 -18.97 9.44
CA LYS A 263 -15.22 -19.56 8.18
C LYS A 263 -15.79 -18.75 7.02
N ARG A 264 -14.93 -18.21 6.17
CA ARG A 264 -15.38 -17.77 4.84
C ARG A 264 -15.73 -19.01 4.04
N GLY A 265 -17.00 -19.15 3.66
CA GLY A 265 -17.46 -20.29 2.85
C GLY A 265 -16.77 -20.36 1.48
N LEU A 266 -16.97 -21.47 0.76
CA LEU A 266 -16.48 -21.62 -0.62
C LEU A 266 -17.07 -20.55 -1.57
N GLU A 267 -18.13 -19.86 -1.15
CA GLU A 267 -18.77 -18.76 -1.89
C GLU A 267 -17.80 -17.65 -2.27
N ILE A 268 -16.73 -17.39 -1.45
CA ILE A 268 -15.71 -16.41 -1.80
C ILE A 268 -14.99 -16.72 -3.11
N TYR A 269 -14.90 -18.00 -3.51
CA TYR A 269 -14.26 -18.43 -4.74
C TYR A 269 -15.23 -18.46 -5.94
N GLN A 270 -16.55 -18.35 -5.70
CA GLN A 270 -17.57 -18.44 -6.74
C GLN A 270 -17.91 -17.10 -7.38
N SER A 271 -17.59 -15.98 -6.74
CA SER A 271 -17.90 -14.65 -7.25
C SER A 271 -16.68 -13.73 -7.26
N GLY A 272 -16.62 -12.79 -8.19
CA GLY A 272 -15.65 -11.69 -8.20
C GLY A 272 -15.84 -10.69 -7.05
N GLY A 273 -16.92 -10.86 -6.25
CA GLY A 273 -17.36 -9.88 -5.25
C GLY A 273 -17.70 -8.54 -5.92
N MET A 274 -17.57 -7.44 -5.17
CA MET A 274 -17.86 -6.10 -5.68
C MET A 274 -16.95 -5.66 -6.84
N ARG A 275 -15.80 -6.32 -7.06
CA ARG A 275 -14.93 -6.04 -8.22
C ARG A 275 -15.60 -6.32 -9.56
N SER A 276 -16.53 -7.28 -9.62
CA SER A 276 -17.32 -7.55 -10.82
C SER A 276 -18.24 -6.39 -11.22
N ILE A 277 -18.47 -5.45 -10.31
CA ILE A 277 -19.22 -4.21 -10.54
C ILE A 277 -18.25 -3.04 -10.75
N TYR A 278 -17.27 -2.89 -9.88
CA TYR A 278 -16.35 -1.75 -9.88
C TYR A 278 -15.47 -1.69 -11.14
N TRP A 279 -14.95 -2.82 -11.62
CA TRP A 279 -14.04 -2.83 -12.76
C TRP A 279 -14.74 -2.49 -14.08
N PRO A 280 -15.89 -3.10 -14.46
CA PRO A 280 -16.62 -2.69 -15.65
C PRO A 280 -17.06 -1.22 -15.59
N TYR A 281 -17.44 -0.74 -14.39
CA TYR A 281 -17.83 0.66 -14.25
C TYR A 281 -16.64 1.62 -14.37
N ALA A 282 -15.50 1.29 -13.79
CA ALA A 282 -14.26 2.04 -14.00
C ALA A 282 -13.86 2.07 -15.50
N ALA A 283 -13.99 0.95 -16.21
CA ALA A 283 -13.76 0.90 -17.65
C ALA A 283 -14.73 1.81 -18.44
N LYS A 284 -16.01 1.91 -18.02
CA LYS A 284 -16.97 2.86 -18.58
C LYS A 284 -16.51 4.31 -18.38
N LEU A 285 -16.03 4.66 -17.16
CA LEU A 285 -15.51 6.00 -16.88
C LEU A 285 -14.26 6.32 -17.72
N ILE A 286 -13.35 5.36 -17.92
CA ILE A 286 -12.19 5.52 -18.80
C ILE A 286 -12.64 5.79 -20.23
N ALA A 287 -13.65 5.06 -20.74
CA ALA A 287 -14.18 5.26 -22.10
C ALA A 287 -14.83 6.63 -22.30
N GLN A 288 -15.37 7.24 -21.23
CA GLN A 288 -15.95 8.59 -21.28
C GLN A 288 -14.88 9.71 -21.30
N ALA A 289 -13.71 9.49 -20.70
CA ALA A 289 -12.62 10.45 -20.66
C ALA A 289 -11.25 9.79 -20.96
N PRO A 290 -11.04 9.20 -22.16
CA PRO A 290 -9.87 8.33 -22.41
C PRO A 290 -8.55 9.08 -22.46
N TRP A 291 -8.54 10.33 -22.85
CA TRP A 291 -7.31 11.09 -23.08
C TRP A 291 -6.73 11.73 -21.81
N SER A 292 -7.55 12.45 -21.07
CA SER A 292 -7.14 13.21 -19.88
C SER A 292 -7.52 12.53 -18.57
N GLY A 293 -8.41 11.53 -18.61
CA GLY A 293 -9.08 11.03 -17.41
C GLY A 293 -10.00 12.10 -16.81
N TRP A 294 -10.43 11.84 -15.59
CA TRP A 294 -11.33 12.72 -14.81
C TRP A 294 -10.56 13.68 -13.89
N GLY A 295 -9.25 13.62 -13.91
CA GLY A 295 -8.35 14.39 -13.06
C GLY A 295 -7.88 13.62 -11.83
N TYR A 296 -6.62 13.83 -11.46
CA TYR A 296 -6.06 13.24 -10.26
C TYR A 296 -6.81 13.68 -9.00
N GLY A 297 -7.00 12.74 -8.06
CA GLY A 297 -7.72 12.96 -6.82
C GLY A 297 -9.25 12.91 -6.97
N SER A 298 -9.79 12.63 -8.14
CA SER A 298 -11.23 12.69 -8.38
C SER A 298 -11.96 11.35 -8.31
N PHE A 299 -11.26 10.22 -8.26
CA PHE A 299 -11.84 8.90 -8.43
C PHE A 299 -13.07 8.67 -7.53
N GLU A 300 -12.96 8.90 -6.23
CA GLU A 300 -14.04 8.62 -5.29
C GLU A 300 -15.31 9.42 -5.61
N SER A 301 -15.16 10.70 -5.83
CA SER A 301 -16.27 11.60 -6.15
C SER A 301 -16.89 11.28 -7.51
N VAL A 302 -16.06 11.14 -8.54
CA VAL A 302 -16.50 10.84 -9.91
C VAL A 302 -17.21 9.49 -9.96
N PHE A 303 -16.64 8.46 -9.35
CA PHE A 303 -17.25 7.13 -9.34
C PHE A 303 -18.63 7.15 -8.68
N LEU A 304 -18.73 7.74 -7.48
CA LEU A 304 -19.97 7.80 -6.73
C LEU A 304 -21.07 8.57 -7.50
N HIS A 305 -20.75 9.78 -7.97
CA HIS A 305 -21.74 10.63 -8.64
C HIS A 305 -22.27 9.98 -9.93
N HIS A 306 -21.38 9.46 -10.78
CA HIS A 306 -21.79 8.82 -12.03
C HIS A 306 -22.55 7.53 -11.78
N TYR A 307 -22.06 6.68 -10.84
CA TYR A 307 -22.74 5.43 -10.55
C TYR A 307 -24.15 5.65 -10.01
N MET A 308 -24.32 6.60 -9.08
CA MET A 308 -25.62 6.89 -8.49
C MET A 308 -26.56 7.59 -9.47
N ALA A 309 -26.06 8.41 -10.39
CA ALA A 309 -26.85 8.99 -11.47
C ALA A 309 -27.38 7.89 -12.42
N ASP A 310 -26.51 6.96 -12.84
CA ASP A 310 -26.92 5.83 -13.67
C ASP A 310 -27.91 4.90 -12.96
N LYS A 311 -27.69 4.67 -11.65
CA LYS A 311 -28.59 3.85 -10.83
C LYS A 311 -29.96 4.49 -10.67
N ALA A 312 -30.06 5.80 -10.60
CA ALA A 312 -31.34 6.51 -10.57
C ALA A 312 -32.15 6.30 -11.87
N LEU A 313 -31.47 6.18 -13.02
CA LEU A 313 -32.06 5.86 -14.31
C LEU A 313 -32.35 4.36 -14.49
N ASN A 314 -31.55 3.52 -13.85
CA ASN A 314 -31.69 2.05 -13.89
C ASN A 314 -31.68 1.48 -12.45
N PRO A 315 -32.83 1.43 -11.77
CA PRO A 315 -32.94 0.95 -10.38
C PRO A 315 -32.53 -0.51 -10.18
N SER A 316 -32.42 -1.32 -11.25
CA SER A 316 -31.96 -2.71 -11.17
C SER A 316 -30.44 -2.85 -10.92
N MET A 317 -29.68 -1.76 -11.06
CA MET A 317 -28.25 -1.77 -10.73
C MET A 317 -28.04 -2.10 -9.26
N VAL A 318 -27.00 -2.87 -8.99
CA VAL A 318 -26.63 -3.31 -7.64
C VAL A 318 -26.33 -2.11 -6.74
N GLN A 319 -26.73 -2.18 -5.48
CA GLN A 319 -26.31 -1.19 -4.50
C GLN A 319 -24.82 -1.38 -4.19
N ILE A 320 -24.02 -0.33 -4.38
CA ILE A 320 -22.59 -0.33 -4.05
C ILE A 320 -22.36 0.01 -2.59
N GLU A 321 -21.19 -0.39 -2.08
CA GLU A 321 -20.67 0.18 -0.85
C GLU A 321 -20.31 1.65 -1.09
N TYR A 322 -20.71 2.50 -0.16
CA TYR A 322 -20.33 3.91 -0.21
C TYR A 322 -18.86 4.08 0.17
N ASN A 323 -18.26 5.18 -0.27
CA ASN A 323 -16.89 5.56 0.08
C ASN A 323 -15.82 4.68 -0.60
N LEU A 324 -16.02 4.34 -1.88
CA LEU A 324 -15.03 3.64 -2.68
C LEU A 324 -13.95 4.63 -3.15
N ASP A 325 -12.83 4.68 -2.44
CA ASP A 325 -11.70 5.57 -2.72
C ASP A 325 -10.74 5.03 -3.80
N HIS A 326 -10.88 3.74 -4.16
CA HIS A 326 -10.02 3.06 -5.11
C HIS A 326 -10.76 1.88 -5.78
N PRO A 327 -10.60 1.65 -7.10
CA PRO A 327 -11.29 0.56 -7.81
C PRO A 327 -10.76 -0.84 -7.48
N HIS A 328 -9.86 -0.99 -6.51
CA HIS A 328 -9.14 -2.23 -6.22
C HIS A 328 -8.37 -2.79 -7.42
N ASN A 329 -7.78 -1.89 -8.21
CA ASN A 329 -6.90 -2.20 -9.34
C ASN A 329 -6.09 -0.95 -9.69
N GLU A 330 -4.77 -1.02 -9.57
CA GLU A 330 -3.87 0.11 -9.82
C GLU A 330 -3.98 0.64 -11.26
N PHE A 331 -4.04 -0.26 -12.24
CA PHE A 331 -4.12 0.16 -13.64
C PHE A 331 -5.40 0.96 -13.92
N LEU A 332 -6.54 0.46 -13.44
CA LEU A 332 -7.82 1.16 -13.58
C LEU A 332 -7.85 2.48 -12.83
N TYR A 333 -7.24 2.53 -11.64
CA TYR A 333 -7.19 3.75 -10.84
C TYR A 333 -6.47 4.89 -11.56
N TRP A 334 -5.25 4.62 -12.02
CA TRP A 334 -4.48 5.61 -12.76
C TRP A 334 -5.13 5.97 -14.09
N ALA A 335 -5.78 5.00 -14.76
CA ALA A 335 -6.47 5.22 -16.03
C ALA A 335 -7.71 6.09 -15.89
N VAL A 336 -8.55 5.88 -14.87
CA VAL A 336 -9.74 6.72 -14.61
C VAL A 336 -9.31 8.16 -14.34
N GLU A 337 -8.30 8.37 -13.51
CA GLU A 337 -7.92 9.71 -13.11
C GLU A 337 -7.03 10.45 -14.13
N GLY A 338 -6.12 9.73 -14.80
CA GLY A 338 -5.09 10.36 -15.65
C GLY A 338 -5.20 10.05 -17.15
N GLY A 339 -6.14 9.18 -17.55
CA GLY A 339 -6.34 8.81 -18.95
C GLY A 339 -5.19 7.99 -19.53
N ILE A 340 -4.90 8.22 -20.83
CA ILE A 340 -3.95 7.40 -21.62
C ILE A 340 -2.50 7.50 -21.15
N ALA A 341 -2.05 8.65 -20.65
CA ALA A 341 -0.66 8.85 -20.30
C ALA A 341 -0.16 7.91 -19.21
N PRO A 342 -0.80 7.79 -18.01
CA PRO A 342 -0.40 6.81 -17.01
C PRO A 342 -0.60 5.36 -17.46
N MET A 343 -1.59 5.06 -18.30
CA MET A 343 -1.75 3.71 -18.87
C MET A 343 -0.52 3.31 -19.69
N VAL A 344 -0.09 4.16 -20.61
CA VAL A 344 1.13 3.94 -21.41
C VAL A 344 2.36 3.87 -20.51
N GLY A 345 2.43 4.73 -19.48
CA GLY A 345 3.51 4.70 -18.50
C GLY A 345 3.65 3.35 -17.80
N MET A 346 2.55 2.78 -17.30
CA MET A 346 2.56 1.47 -16.65
C MET A 346 2.89 0.32 -17.62
N VAL A 347 2.41 0.40 -18.86
CA VAL A 347 2.75 -0.57 -19.92
C VAL A 347 4.26 -0.51 -20.24
N ILE A 348 4.87 0.68 -20.30
CA ILE A 348 6.31 0.84 -20.49
C ILE A 348 7.08 0.23 -19.31
N MET A 349 6.66 0.49 -18.06
CA MET A 349 7.31 -0.09 -16.86
C MET A 349 7.29 -1.61 -16.89
N GLY A 350 6.10 -2.20 -17.10
CA GLY A 350 5.93 -3.65 -17.20
C GLY A 350 6.69 -4.23 -18.40
N GLY A 351 6.60 -3.57 -19.54
CA GLY A 351 7.31 -3.93 -20.78
C GLY A 351 8.83 -3.92 -20.62
N ALA A 352 9.38 -2.94 -19.89
CA ALA A 352 10.82 -2.88 -19.61
C ALA A 352 11.28 -4.08 -18.76
N LEU A 353 10.50 -4.49 -17.75
CA LEU A 353 10.81 -5.68 -16.95
C LEU A 353 10.71 -6.95 -17.80
N LEU A 354 9.65 -7.11 -18.59
CA LEU A 354 9.46 -8.28 -19.45
C LEU A 354 10.55 -8.37 -20.54
N TRP A 355 10.93 -7.23 -21.12
CA TRP A 355 12.01 -7.16 -22.09
C TRP A 355 13.35 -7.60 -21.48
N ARG A 356 13.68 -7.16 -20.27
CA ARG A 356 14.88 -7.63 -19.56
C ARG A 356 14.82 -9.13 -19.28
N LEU A 357 13.70 -9.64 -18.81
CA LEU A 357 13.52 -11.08 -18.59
C LEU A 357 13.65 -11.90 -19.89
N ALA A 358 13.21 -11.38 -21.03
CA ALA A 358 13.35 -12.04 -22.32
C ALA A 358 14.79 -12.19 -22.80
N SER A 359 15.76 -11.44 -22.23
CA SER A 359 17.18 -11.53 -22.59
C SER A 359 17.91 -12.75 -22.00
N VAL A 360 17.27 -13.50 -21.11
CA VAL A 360 17.84 -14.73 -20.51
C VAL A 360 17.01 -15.96 -20.87
N ARG A 361 17.56 -17.16 -20.63
CA ARG A 361 16.84 -18.41 -20.89
C ARG A 361 15.51 -18.43 -20.14
N TRP A 362 14.43 -18.84 -20.81
CA TRP A 362 13.05 -18.82 -20.29
C TRP A 362 12.91 -19.43 -18.87
N VAL A 363 13.66 -20.49 -18.56
CA VAL A 363 13.62 -21.12 -17.23
C VAL A 363 14.16 -20.19 -16.14
N ASN A 364 15.21 -19.42 -16.44
CA ASN A 364 15.75 -18.41 -15.51
C ASN A 364 14.80 -17.22 -15.41
N ALA A 365 14.25 -16.77 -16.54
CA ALA A 365 13.26 -15.70 -16.59
C ALA A 365 12.03 -16.01 -15.72
N MET A 366 11.48 -17.22 -15.83
CA MET A 366 10.35 -17.67 -14.99
C MET A 366 10.71 -17.64 -13.50
N GLY A 367 11.88 -18.16 -13.11
CA GLY A 367 12.31 -18.16 -11.72
C GLY A 367 12.52 -16.75 -11.14
N LEU A 368 13.04 -15.81 -11.95
CA LEU A 368 13.19 -14.42 -11.56
C LEU A 368 11.83 -13.71 -11.46
N LEU A 369 10.93 -13.95 -12.43
CA LEU A 369 9.59 -13.39 -12.44
C LEU A 369 8.79 -13.83 -11.20
N ALA A 370 8.99 -15.09 -10.75
CA ALA A 370 8.31 -15.64 -9.57
C ALA A 370 8.50 -14.76 -8.32
N LEU A 371 9.66 -14.09 -8.17
CA LEU A 371 9.97 -13.26 -7.01
C LEU A 371 9.05 -12.05 -6.85
N VAL A 372 8.59 -11.46 -7.95
CA VAL A 372 7.77 -10.25 -7.95
C VAL A 372 6.29 -10.52 -8.25
N THR A 373 5.96 -11.72 -8.76
CA THR A 373 4.59 -12.09 -9.16
C THR A 373 3.55 -11.87 -8.06
N PRO A 374 3.75 -12.25 -6.78
CA PRO A 374 2.73 -12.05 -5.76
C PRO A 374 2.39 -10.58 -5.53
N ILE A 375 3.38 -9.70 -5.52
CA ILE A 375 3.17 -8.26 -5.32
C ILE A 375 2.50 -7.65 -6.56
N LEU A 376 3.00 -7.94 -7.77
CA LEU A 376 2.43 -7.42 -9.01
C LEU A 376 0.99 -7.89 -9.24
N LEU A 377 0.66 -9.13 -8.88
CA LEU A 377 -0.72 -9.61 -8.91
C LEU A 377 -1.61 -8.86 -7.91
N HIS A 378 -1.10 -8.57 -6.72
CA HIS A 378 -1.87 -7.87 -5.70
C HIS A 378 -2.20 -6.43 -6.12
N THR A 379 -1.32 -5.74 -6.84
CA THR A 379 -1.62 -4.40 -7.39
C THR A 379 -2.79 -4.41 -8.39
N GLN A 380 -3.09 -5.57 -9.00
CA GLN A 380 -4.25 -5.73 -9.91
C GLN A 380 -5.55 -6.06 -9.18
N THR A 381 -5.52 -6.19 -7.86
CA THR A 381 -6.69 -6.57 -7.06
C THR A 381 -6.96 -5.66 -5.87
N GLU A 382 -5.97 -4.87 -5.46
CA GLU A 382 -6.02 -3.88 -4.37
C GLU A 382 -4.88 -2.86 -4.54
N TYR A 383 -4.57 -2.10 -3.49
CA TYR A 383 -3.52 -1.07 -3.45
C TYR A 383 -2.41 -1.39 -2.41
N PRO A 384 -1.71 -2.54 -2.52
CA PRO A 384 -0.79 -3.01 -1.49
C PRO A 384 0.40 -2.07 -1.25
N LEU A 385 0.82 -1.32 -2.27
CA LEU A 385 1.99 -0.44 -2.21
C LEU A 385 1.72 0.85 -1.41
N TYR A 386 0.45 1.29 -1.34
CA TYR A 386 0.04 2.42 -0.48
C TYR A 386 -0.28 1.95 0.93
N HIS A 387 -0.80 0.74 1.07
CA HIS A 387 -1.14 0.19 2.38
C HIS A 387 0.10 -0.07 3.21
N ALA A 388 1.10 -0.75 2.63
CA ALA A 388 2.32 -1.14 3.32
C ALA A 388 3.56 -0.86 2.48
N ILE A 389 4.33 0.16 2.89
CA ILE A 389 5.56 0.58 2.23
C ILE A 389 6.61 -0.55 2.15
N VAL A 390 6.54 -1.50 3.07
CA VAL A 390 7.40 -2.70 3.08
C VAL A 390 7.30 -3.46 1.76
N LEU A 391 6.07 -3.60 1.19
CA LEU A 391 5.89 -4.26 -0.11
C LEU A 391 6.51 -3.45 -1.25
N TRP A 392 6.51 -2.12 -1.14
CA TRP A 392 7.17 -1.26 -2.12
C TRP A 392 8.69 -1.42 -2.08
N TRP A 393 9.31 -1.36 -0.90
CA TRP A 393 10.75 -1.57 -0.76
C TRP A 393 11.17 -2.99 -1.13
N LEU A 394 10.37 -3.99 -0.80
CA LEU A 394 10.60 -5.37 -1.19
C LEU A 394 10.55 -5.51 -2.73
N LEU A 395 9.52 -5.00 -3.38
CA LEU A 395 9.38 -5.04 -4.84
C LEU A 395 10.59 -4.40 -5.53
N LEU A 396 10.99 -3.19 -5.13
CA LEU A 396 12.12 -2.48 -5.73
C LEU A 396 13.45 -3.19 -5.48
N THR A 397 13.64 -3.77 -4.29
CA THR A 397 14.84 -4.57 -3.99
C THR A 397 14.87 -5.82 -4.86
N LEU A 398 13.75 -6.51 -5.04
CA LEU A 398 13.66 -7.69 -5.92
C LEU A 398 13.86 -7.32 -7.39
N ILE A 399 13.33 -6.20 -7.86
CA ILE A 399 13.58 -5.67 -9.22
C ILE A 399 15.09 -5.43 -9.42
N TYR A 400 15.77 -4.81 -8.46
CA TYR A 400 17.23 -4.64 -8.49
C TYR A 400 17.96 -5.97 -8.58
N ILE A 401 17.58 -6.96 -7.77
CA ILE A 401 18.17 -8.31 -7.80
C ILE A 401 17.94 -8.97 -9.17
N ILE A 402 16.72 -8.93 -9.70
CA ILE A 402 16.36 -9.49 -11.01
C ILE A 402 17.24 -8.90 -12.10
N ASP A 403 17.33 -7.57 -12.16
CA ASP A 403 18.11 -6.90 -13.22
C ASP A 403 19.61 -7.18 -13.10
N THR A 404 20.12 -7.30 -11.87
CA THR A 404 21.53 -7.66 -11.63
C THR A 404 21.84 -9.10 -12.05
N GLU A 405 20.97 -10.06 -11.72
CA GLU A 405 21.13 -11.48 -12.10
C GLU A 405 21.08 -11.66 -13.64
N ILE A 406 20.21 -10.87 -14.30
CA ILE A 406 20.14 -10.84 -15.77
C ILE A 406 21.43 -10.26 -16.35
N GLU A 407 21.92 -9.16 -15.79
CA GLU A 407 23.13 -8.49 -16.27
C GLU A 407 24.37 -9.39 -16.15
N GLU A 408 24.56 -10.06 -15.00
CA GLU A 408 25.65 -11.00 -14.80
C GLU A 408 25.57 -12.20 -15.78
N THR A 409 24.35 -12.69 -16.04
CA THR A 409 24.13 -13.78 -17.01
C THR A 409 24.48 -13.34 -18.41
N ASN A 410 24.06 -12.13 -18.83
CA ASN A 410 24.35 -11.58 -20.16
C ASN A 410 25.83 -11.25 -20.32
N LEU A 411 26.46 -10.65 -19.31
CA LEU A 411 27.90 -10.36 -19.31
C LEU A 411 28.72 -11.64 -19.48
N ALA A 412 28.36 -12.72 -18.77
CA ALA A 412 29.04 -14.01 -18.89
C ALA A 412 28.84 -14.67 -20.27
N SER A 413 27.71 -14.43 -20.95
CA SER A 413 27.39 -15.08 -22.24
C SER A 413 27.77 -14.24 -23.45
N GLN A 414 27.68 -12.90 -23.37
CA GLN A 414 27.85 -11.96 -24.49
C GLN A 414 29.15 -11.15 -24.39
N GLY A 415 29.77 -11.10 -23.21
CA GLY A 415 31.05 -10.42 -22.98
C GLY A 415 30.97 -8.88 -22.87
N PHE A 416 29.76 -8.30 -22.88
CA PHE A 416 29.58 -6.85 -22.70
C PHE A 416 28.43 -6.54 -21.74
N SER A 417 28.57 -5.40 -21.02
CA SER A 417 27.54 -4.89 -20.12
C SER A 417 26.49 -4.09 -20.87
N SER A 418 25.22 -4.33 -20.55
CA SER A 418 24.12 -3.50 -21.03
C SER A 418 23.91 -2.24 -20.18
N TRP A 419 24.55 -2.14 -19.00
CA TRP A 419 24.43 -1.00 -18.10
C TRP A 419 25.38 0.14 -18.51
N TRP A 420 24.92 1.35 -18.29
CA TRP A 420 25.69 2.56 -18.55
C TRP A 420 26.43 3.00 -17.29
N ASP A 421 27.74 3.10 -17.38
CA ASP A 421 28.60 3.64 -16.33
C ASP A 421 29.14 4.99 -16.81
N MET A 422 28.48 6.09 -16.38
CA MET A 422 28.70 7.44 -16.90
C MET A 422 29.39 8.33 -15.87
N GLU A 423 30.21 9.28 -16.33
CA GLU A 423 30.73 10.32 -15.46
C GLU A 423 29.61 11.22 -14.94
N CYS A 424 29.66 11.55 -13.66
CA CYS A 424 28.69 12.41 -12.99
C CYS A 424 29.34 13.73 -12.58
N ARG A 425 29.04 14.80 -13.32
CA ARG A 425 29.56 16.15 -13.02
C ARG A 425 28.74 16.94 -12.00
N PRO A 426 27.38 16.84 -11.90
CA PRO A 426 26.62 17.65 -10.96
C PRO A 426 26.67 17.14 -9.51
N TRP A 427 27.86 16.81 -9.03
CA TRP A 427 28.06 16.21 -7.71
C TRP A 427 27.64 17.12 -6.54
N LEU A 428 27.68 18.45 -6.69
CA LEU A 428 27.20 19.38 -5.66
C LEU A 428 25.70 19.28 -5.44
N LEU A 429 24.92 19.21 -6.53
CA LEU A 429 23.46 19.02 -6.45
C LEU A 429 23.12 17.68 -5.79
N LEU A 430 23.82 16.61 -6.18
CA LEU A 430 23.61 15.30 -5.58
C LEU A 430 23.98 15.26 -4.11
N ARG A 431 25.05 15.95 -3.67
CA ARG A 431 25.40 16.10 -2.25
C ARG A 431 24.33 16.86 -1.48
N PHE A 432 23.84 17.96 -2.06
CA PHE A 432 22.75 18.71 -1.46
C PHE A 432 21.51 17.81 -1.28
N MET A 433 21.07 17.11 -2.32
CA MET A 433 19.94 16.20 -2.25
C MET A 433 20.17 15.05 -1.26
N ALA A 434 21.38 14.50 -1.21
CA ALA A 434 21.75 13.42 -0.30
C ALA A 434 21.60 13.80 1.19
N ILE A 435 21.74 15.08 1.51
CA ILE A 435 21.55 15.62 2.87
C ILE A 435 20.11 16.12 3.04
N ALA A 436 19.60 16.89 2.08
CA ALA A 436 18.30 17.54 2.19
C ALA A 436 17.15 16.53 2.30
N ILE A 437 17.18 15.43 1.54
CA ILE A 437 16.11 14.43 1.57
C ILE A 437 15.96 13.83 2.97
N PRO A 438 16.99 13.26 3.61
CA PRO A 438 16.85 12.75 4.98
C PRO A 438 16.52 13.85 5.99
N LEU A 439 17.13 15.03 5.85
CA LEU A 439 16.92 16.15 6.79
C LEU A 439 15.45 16.63 6.80
N LEU A 440 14.74 16.53 5.69
CA LEU A 440 13.33 16.87 5.58
C LEU A 440 12.41 15.69 5.95
N VAL A 441 12.71 14.50 5.43
CA VAL A 441 11.82 13.35 5.58
C VAL A 441 11.87 12.76 7.00
N VAL A 442 13.03 12.65 7.62
CA VAL A 442 13.15 12.04 8.96
C VAL A 442 12.34 12.82 10.01
N PRO A 443 12.49 14.14 10.18
CA PRO A 443 11.67 14.90 11.14
C PRO A 443 10.18 14.85 10.79
N PHE A 444 9.82 14.91 9.50
CA PHE A 444 8.43 14.79 9.06
C PHE A 444 7.82 13.46 9.48
N MET A 445 8.54 12.35 9.31
CA MET A 445 8.05 11.01 9.67
C MET A 445 8.00 10.79 11.18
N LEU A 446 8.96 11.31 11.94
CA LEU A 446 8.93 11.24 13.40
C LEU A 446 7.75 12.04 13.97
N THR A 447 7.49 13.23 13.43
CA THR A 447 6.33 14.02 13.82
C THR A 447 5.00 13.41 13.31
N ALA A 448 5.01 12.65 12.20
CA ALA A 448 3.86 11.85 11.77
C ALA A 448 3.51 10.74 12.77
N ILE A 449 4.51 10.06 13.35
CA ILE A 449 4.31 9.07 14.43
C ILE A 449 3.69 9.75 15.66
N HIS A 450 4.16 10.95 16.02
CA HIS A 450 3.58 11.73 17.10
C HIS A 450 2.11 12.08 16.82
N THR A 451 1.79 12.56 15.63
CA THR A 451 0.40 12.83 15.20
C THR A 451 -0.46 11.58 15.29
N ALA A 452 0.05 10.43 14.83
CA ALA A 452 -0.64 9.14 14.94
C ALA A 452 -0.96 8.80 16.40
N TRP A 453 -0.03 9.06 17.32
CA TRP A 453 -0.24 8.82 18.76
C TRP A 453 -1.32 9.75 19.35
N VAL A 454 -1.28 11.05 19.06
CA VAL A 454 -2.24 12.05 19.55
C VAL A 454 -3.65 11.73 19.06
N VAL A 455 -3.83 11.57 17.74
CA VAL A 455 -5.14 11.28 17.15
C VAL A 455 -5.70 9.94 17.66
N THR A 456 -4.84 8.90 17.78
CA THR A 456 -5.26 7.62 18.35
C THR A 456 -5.76 7.76 19.79
N LYS A 457 -5.07 8.57 20.61
CA LYS A 457 -5.48 8.83 21.99
C LYS A 457 -6.83 9.54 22.03
N TYR A 458 -7.03 10.56 21.21
CA TYR A 458 -8.27 11.31 21.08
C TYR A 458 -9.45 10.44 20.67
N GLU A 459 -9.32 9.68 19.58
CA GLU A 459 -10.39 8.84 19.05
C GLU A 459 -10.71 7.66 19.98
N ARG A 460 -9.69 6.96 20.51
CA ARG A 460 -9.89 5.87 21.48
C ARG A 460 -10.45 6.36 22.81
N GLY A 461 -10.19 7.61 23.18
CA GLY A 461 -10.81 8.28 24.31
C GLY A 461 -12.30 8.60 24.10
N GLY A 462 -12.85 8.29 22.94
CA GLY A 462 -14.24 8.51 22.56
C GLY A 462 -14.54 9.97 22.28
N TYR A 463 -13.56 10.69 21.73
CA TYR A 463 -13.67 12.11 21.31
C TYR A 463 -13.98 13.10 22.46
N LYS A 464 -13.65 12.73 23.69
CA LYS A 464 -14.04 13.49 24.90
C LYS A 464 -13.12 14.65 25.22
N GLU A 465 -11.86 14.60 24.78
CA GLU A 465 -10.81 15.58 25.10
C GLU A 465 -10.33 16.31 23.85
N PRO A 466 -11.10 17.26 23.29
CA PRO A 466 -10.73 17.95 22.04
C PRO A 466 -9.44 18.76 22.15
N THR A 467 -9.03 19.14 23.36
CA THR A 467 -7.77 19.84 23.61
C THR A 467 -6.54 19.04 23.20
N LEU A 468 -6.63 17.71 23.13
CA LEU A 468 -5.55 16.87 22.63
C LEU A 468 -5.17 17.20 21.18
N LEU A 469 -6.13 17.65 20.36
CA LEU A 469 -5.86 18.04 18.97
C LEU A 469 -4.90 19.24 18.85
N LEU A 470 -4.76 20.05 19.90
CA LEU A 470 -3.82 21.17 19.96
C LEU A 470 -2.35 20.69 20.08
N ASP A 471 -2.13 19.46 20.55
CA ASP A 471 -0.78 18.87 20.67
C ASP A 471 -0.24 18.34 19.32
N ILE A 472 -1.03 18.37 18.25
CA ILE A 472 -0.62 17.86 16.93
C ILE A 472 0.47 18.76 16.34
N VAL A 473 1.68 18.19 16.17
CA VAL A 473 2.83 18.91 15.61
C VAL A 473 2.82 18.88 14.08
N ASN A 474 2.35 17.79 13.47
CA ASN A 474 2.37 17.62 12.01
C ASN A 474 0.98 17.20 11.49
N PRO A 475 0.06 18.15 11.29
CA PRO A 475 -1.27 17.85 10.78
C PRO A 475 -1.24 17.32 9.33
N ILE A 476 -0.22 17.71 8.53
CA ILE A 476 -0.12 17.36 7.10
C ILE A 476 0.02 15.85 6.91
N ALA A 477 0.69 15.16 7.83
CA ALA A 477 0.88 13.70 7.75
C ALA A 477 -0.44 12.92 7.80
N TRP A 478 -1.47 13.49 8.45
CA TRP A 478 -2.81 12.92 8.61
C TRP A 478 -3.90 13.92 8.22
N LEU A 479 -3.63 14.72 7.19
CA LEU A 479 -4.40 15.94 6.87
C LEU A 479 -5.91 15.69 6.88
N THR A 480 -6.41 14.78 6.06
CA THR A 480 -7.85 14.53 5.94
C THR A 480 -8.51 14.10 7.26
N ARG A 481 -7.80 13.34 8.09
CA ARG A 481 -8.32 12.86 9.37
C ARG A 481 -8.29 13.94 10.45
N VAL A 482 -7.19 14.69 10.52
CA VAL A 482 -7.07 15.83 11.45
C VAL A 482 -8.08 16.90 11.11
N GLU A 483 -8.25 17.23 9.84
CA GLU A 483 -9.30 18.19 9.40
C GLU A 483 -10.69 17.72 9.80
N PHE A 484 -11.00 16.43 9.63
CA PHE A 484 -12.26 15.87 10.03
C PHE A 484 -12.50 16.01 11.54
N ASP A 485 -11.51 15.64 12.37
CA ASP A 485 -11.62 15.72 13.83
C ASP A 485 -11.77 17.17 14.30
N VAL A 486 -10.93 18.09 13.80
CA VAL A 486 -10.98 19.51 14.16
C VAL A 486 -12.32 20.13 13.76
N ASN A 487 -12.80 19.87 12.55
CA ASN A 487 -14.08 20.43 12.10
C ASN A 487 -15.29 19.77 12.77
N SER A 488 -15.18 18.52 13.21
CA SER A 488 -16.20 17.89 14.05
C SER A 488 -16.33 18.62 15.41
N VAL A 489 -15.21 18.99 16.03
CA VAL A 489 -15.19 19.81 17.24
C VAL A 489 -15.77 21.19 16.96
N ARG A 490 -15.40 21.83 15.85
CA ARG A 490 -15.93 23.13 15.42
C ARG A 490 -17.45 23.12 15.29
N LEU A 491 -18.00 22.10 14.64
CA LEU A 491 -19.45 21.93 14.53
C LEU A 491 -20.12 21.78 15.90
N MET A 492 -19.52 20.94 16.76
CA MET A 492 -20.06 20.71 18.11
C MET A 492 -20.09 22.01 18.92
N VAL A 493 -19.00 22.77 18.93
CA VAL A 493 -18.91 24.07 19.62
C VAL A 493 -19.92 25.06 19.03
N GLY A 494 -19.98 25.18 17.69
CA GLY A 494 -20.92 26.04 16.99
C GLY A 494 -22.38 25.76 17.38
N LEU A 495 -22.77 24.51 17.47
CA LEU A 495 -24.12 24.09 17.87
C LEU A 495 -24.40 24.35 19.35
N GLN A 496 -23.46 24.04 20.25
CA GLN A 496 -23.63 24.22 21.71
C GLN A 496 -23.66 25.68 22.14
N THR A 497 -22.84 26.53 21.51
CA THR A 497 -22.72 27.95 21.87
C THR A 497 -23.51 28.85 20.95
N ASN A 498 -24.23 28.32 19.97
CA ASN A 498 -24.92 29.05 18.92
C ASN A 498 -23.99 30.06 18.19
N ASN A 499 -22.72 29.62 17.98
CA ASN A 499 -21.70 30.46 17.33
C ASN A 499 -21.80 30.32 15.80
N LYS A 500 -22.36 31.34 15.16
CA LYS A 500 -22.56 31.38 13.70
C LYS A 500 -21.25 31.26 12.93
N THR A 501 -20.17 31.90 13.42
CA THR A 501 -18.86 31.85 12.73
C THR A 501 -18.31 30.45 12.63
N GLU A 502 -18.42 29.64 13.70
CA GLU A 502 -17.96 28.24 13.67
C GLU A 502 -18.83 27.38 12.76
N LEU A 503 -20.13 27.61 12.71
CA LEU A 503 -21.05 26.91 11.82
C LEU A 503 -20.78 27.23 10.34
N GLU A 504 -20.55 28.51 10.00
CA GLU A 504 -20.18 28.89 8.63
C GLU A 504 -18.83 28.33 8.22
N ALA A 505 -17.83 28.36 9.09
CA ALA A 505 -16.52 27.75 8.82
C ALA A 505 -16.62 26.23 8.61
N TYR A 506 -17.51 25.54 9.34
CA TYR A 506 -17.79 24.13 9.11
C TYR A 506 -18.40 23.90 7.73
N LEU A 507 -19.34 24.71 7.31
CA LEU A 507 -20.00 24.62 6.00
C LEU A 507 -19.00 24.81 4.85
N GLU A 508 -18.14 25.83 4.95
CA GLU A 508 -17.10 26.10 3.95
C GLU A 508 -16.16 24.90 3.80
N TRP A 509 -15.64 24.40 4.92
CA TRP A 509 -14.81 23.20 4.90
C TRP A 509 -15.56 21.97 4.37
N GLY A 510 -16.79 21.72 4.84
CA GLY A 510 -17.58 20.57 4.45
C GLY A 510 -17.87 20.52 2.95
N GLN A 511 -18.22 21.69 2.35
CA GLN A 511 -18.42 21.81 0.91
C GLN A 511 -17.14 21.54 0.10
N ALA A 512 -15.97 22.00 0.58
CA ALA A 512 -14.69 21.70 -0.05
C ALA A 512 -14.33 20.22 0.08
N PHE A 513 -14.54 19.65 1.26
CA PHE A 513 -14.21 18.25 1.57
C PHE A 513 -15.00 17.24 0.73
N VAL A 514 -16.32 17.42 0.60
CA VAL A 514 -17.17 16.46 -0.13
C VAL A 514 -16.92 16.46 -1.64
N ARG A 515 -16.25 17.48 -2.20
CA ARG A 515 -15.82 17.47 -3.61
C ARG A 515 -14.81 16.39 -3.91
N HIS A 516 -13.93 16.08 -2.96
CA HIS A 516 -12.93 15.00 -3.06
C HIS A 516 -13.42 13.72 -2.38
N THR A 517 -13.88 13.84 -1.14
CA THR A 517 -14.23 12.73 -0.26
C THR A 517 -15.71 12.86 0.16
N PRO A 518 -16.65 12.50 -0.71
CA PRO A 518 -18.07 12.55 -0.36
C PRO A 518 -18.39 11.58 0.77
N ARG A 519 -19.08 12.06 1.81
CA ARG A 519 -19.46 11.28 3.00
C ARG A 519 -20.86 11.67 3.45
N ALA A 520 -21.73 10.67 3.67
CA ALA A 520 -23.11 10.89 4.08
C ALA A 520 -23.23 11.66 5.40
N ASN A 521 -22.36 11.37 6.38
CA ASN A 521 -22.33 12.07 7.67
C ASN A 521 -21.90 13.54 7.54
N ILE A 522 -21.00 13.87 6.62
CA ILE A 522 -20.61 15.28 6.36
C ILE A 522 -21.80 16.04 5.78
N TYR A 523 -22.51 15.48 4.80
CA TYR A 523 -23.73 16.07 4.25
C TYR A 523 -24.80 16.25 5.33
N ALA A 524 -25.04 15.24 6.17
CA ALA A 524 -25.98 15.33 7.28
C ALA A 524 -25.61 16.43 8.27
N ASN A 525 -24.33 16.53 8.62
CA ASN A 525 -23.82 17.55 9.52
C ASN A 525 -23.92 18.98 8.91
N MET A 526 -23.69 19.14 7.60
CA MET A 526 -23.92 20.41 6.90
C MET A 526 -25.40 20.81 6.92
N VAL A 527 -26.32 19.86 6.75
CA VAL A 527 -27.76 20.11 6.88
C VAL A 527 -28.12 20.59 8.29
N ILE A 528 -27.51 20.02 9.33
CA ILE A 528 -27.72 20.46 10.72
C ILE A 528 -27.19 21.87 10.92
N ALA A 529 -25.99 22.17 10.45
CA ALA A 529 -25.38 23.49 10.56
C ALA A 529 -26.23 24.56 9.85
N LEU A 530 -26.73 24.28 8.63
CA LEU A 530 -27.60 25.18 7.89
C LEU A 530 -28.93 25.46 8.62
N LYS A 531 -29.54 24.43 9.22
CA LYS A 531 -30.74 24.60 10.04
C LYS A 531 -30.47 25.46 11.29
N ALA A 532 -29.36 25.24 11.96
CA ALA A 532 -28.97 26.06 13.14
C ALA A 532 -28.73 27.51 12.78
N LEU A 533 -28.29 27.81 11.56
CA LEU A 533 -28.14 29.15 11.00
C LEU A 533 -29.47 29.77 10.52
N GLY A 534 -30.58 29.01 10.53
CA GLY A 534 -31.89 29.47 10.03
C GLY A 534 -32.01 29.37 8.50
N ARG A 535 -31.05 28.79 7.79
CA ARG A 535 -30.98 28.64 6.32
C ARG A 535 -31.73 27.37 5.86
N THR A 536 -33.05 27.32 6.15
CA THR A 536 -33.86 26.10 5.96
C THR A 536 -33.98 25.65 4.50
N GLU A 537 -34.09 26.58 3.56
CA GLU A 537 -34.18 26.26 2.14
C GLU A 537 -32.89 25.58 1.62
N GLU A 538 -31.74 26.15 2.01
CA GLU A 538 -30.44 25.59 1.66
C GLU A 538 -30.20 24.21 2.31
N ALA A 539 -30.64 24.04 3.57
CA ALA A 539 -30.60 22.77 4.26
C ALA A 539 -31.42 21.69 3.52
N ASN A 540 -32.62 22.05 3.03
CA ASN A 540 -33.45 21.13 2.25
C ASN A 540 -32.83 20.81 0.88
N ALA A 541 -32.26 21.78 0.19
CA ALA A 541 -31.54 21.59 -1.07
C ALA A 541 -30.33 20.67 -0.89
N MET A 542 -29.49 20.91 0.12
CA MET A 542 -28.34 20.07 0.47
C MET A 542 -28.76 18.64 0.79
N ARG A 543 -29.82 18.46 1.57
CA ARG A 543 -30.38 17.15 1.89
C ARG A 543 -30.88 16.43 0.64
N ALA A 544 -31.58 17.13 -0.27
CA ALA A 544 -32.08 16.53 -1.50
C ALA A 544 -30.93 16.10 -2.43
N GLU A 545 -29.85 16.87 -2.49
CA GLU A 545 -28.63 16.49 -3.21
C GLU A 545 -27.97 15.26 -2.59
N ALA A 546 -27.77 15.26 -1.28
CA ALA A 546 -27.19 14.13 -0.56
C ALA A 546 -27.99 12.84 -0.70
N LEU A 547 -29.32 12.91 -0.74
CA LEU A 547 -30.19 11.74 -0.94
C LEU A 547 -30.08 11.14 -2.34
N LYS A 548 -29.63 11.90 -3.36
CA LYS A 548 -29.31 11.31 -4.68
C LYS A 548 -28.10 10.39 -4.60
N LEU A 549 -27.14 10.71 -3.73
CA LEU A 549 -25.93 9.91 -3.53
C LEU A 549 -26.13 8.78 -2.50
N TYR A 550 -26.92 9.05 -1.47
CA TYR A 550 -27.12 8.17 -0.30
C TYR A 550 -28.61 7.95 -0.01
N PRO A 551 -29.37 7.31 -0.91
CA PRO A 551 -30.84 7.23 -0.81
C PRO A 551 -31.34 6.44 0.41
N THR A 552 -30.53 5.55 0.97
CA THR A 552 -30.89 4.67 2.10
C THR A 552 -30.24 5.08 3.41
N GLU A 553 -29.51 6.20 3.44
CA GLU A 553 -28.77 6.61 4.64
C GLU A 553 -29.73 7.14 5.74
N PRO A 554 -29.77 6.51 6.93
CA PRO A 554 -30.70 6.91 7.99
C PRO A 554 -30.54 8.35 8.47
N LEU A 555 -29.32 8.87 8.48
CA LEU A 555 -29.03 10.25 8.86
C LEU A 555 -29.67 11.28 7.91
N LEU A 556 -29.84 10.93 6.65
CA LEU A 556 -30.41 11.79 5.61
C LEU A 556 -31.90 11.55 5.42
N THR A 557 -32.38 10.31 5.57
CA THR A 557 -33.82 9.98 5.44
C THR A 557 -34.68 10.47 6.61
N GLY A 558 -34.04 10.80 7.74
CA GLY A 558 -34.73 11.25 8.96
C GLY A 558 -35.24 10.11 9.84
N SER A 559 -34.87 8.86 9.53
CA SER A 559 -35.18 7.69 10.35
C SER A 559 -34.31 7.57 11.60
N ALA A 560 -33.21 8.31 11.67
CA ALA A 560 -32.36 8.44 12.87
C ALA A 560 -32.71 9.73 13.64
N SER A 561 -32.99 9.61 14.93
CA SER A 561 -33.47 10.72 15.78
C SER A 561 -32.40 11.76 16.16
N GLN A 562 -31.11 11.49 15.91
CA GLN A 562 -30.00 12.43 16.11
C GLN A 562 -28.86 12.10 15.14
N ALA A 563 -28.36 13.11 14.42
CA ALA A 563 -27.07 13.03 13.73
C ALA A 563 -25.96 12.92 14.79
N VAL A 564 -25.36 11.77 14.90
CA VAL A 564 -24.24 11.54 15.82
C VAL A 564 -23.00 12.07 15.14
N ILE A 565 -22.30 13.02 15.75
CA ILE A 565 -20.94 13.43 15.41
C ILE A 565 -20.06 12.22 15.77
N THR A 566 -19.90 11.29 14.85
CA THR A 566 -19.06 10.09 15.04
C THR A 566 -17.94 10.12 14.01
N GLY A 567 -16.73 9.82 14.48
CA GLY A 567 -15.60 9.58 13.62
C GLY A 567 -15.91 8.44 12.63
N VAL A 568 -15.47 8.57 11.41
CA VAL A 568 -15.57 7.54 10.37
C VAL A 568 -14.21 6.86 10.29
N ASP A 569 -14.17 5.53 10.39
CA ASP A 569 -12.98 4.79 10.00
C ASP A 569 -12.79 4.87 8.47
N GLN A 570 -11.62 4.59 7.97
CA GLN A 570 -11.35 4.60 6.53
C GLN A 570 -12.14 3.55 5.73
N SER A 571 -12.79 2.59 6.39
CA SER A 571 -13.69 1.63 5.76
C SER A 571 -15.10 2.18 5.56
N GLY A 572 -15.37 3.44 5.96
CA GLY A 572 -16.71 4.05 5.88
C GLY A 572 -17.72 3.47 6.86
N LYS A 573 -17.29 2.63 7.77
CA LYS A 573 -18.17 2.08 8.80
C LYS A 573 -18.30 3.09 9.94
N ASN A 574 -19.52 3.50 10.21
CA ASN A 574 -19.83 4.23 11.42
C ASN A 574 -19.32 3.43 12.63
N ILE A 575 -18.49 4.05 13.47
CA ILE A 575 -18.12 3.49 14.76
C ILE A 575 -19.36 3.61 15.66
N THR A 576 -20.42 2.89 15.34
CA THR A 576 -21.50 2.67 16.28
C THR A 576 -20.98 1.67 17.30
N LYS A 577 -20.88 2.10 18.54
CA LYS A 577 -20.70 1.20 19.67
C LYS A 577 -21.84 0.17 19.67
N ASN A 578 -21.58 -1.03 19.21
CA ASN A 578 -22.33 -2.17 19.74
C ASN A 578 -21.87 -2.39 21.19
N LYS A 579 -22.78 -2.07 22.13
CA LYS A 579 -22.69 -2.47 23.52
C LYS A 579 -22.71 -4.00 23.63
#